data_018b89c05f9fa4f8d3917bf52c49edbf
#
_entry.id   018b89c05f9fa4f8d3917bf52c49edbf
#
_cell.length_a   1.000
_cell.length_b   1.000
_cell.length_c   1.000
_cell.angle_alpha   90.00
_cell.angle_beta   90.00
_cell.angle_gamma   90.00
#
_symmetry.space_group_name_H-M   'P 1'
#
loop_
_entity.id
_entity.type
_entity.pdbx_description
1 polymer ?
#
loop_
_entity_poly.entity_id
_entity_poly.type
_entity_poly.pdbx_seq_one_letter_code
_entity_poly.pdbx_strand_id
1 'polypeptide(L)'
;TNLIKITLAAYNCGEGRLQDCMSVAKTEGKNPHIWQDIADIIPMMSGKEFSRREDISLGIFRGKETIKFVKNILEQYEYYKLTVKY
;
A
#
# COMPACT_ATOMS: atom_id res chain seq x y z
N THR A 1 12.09 -4.49 3.51
CA THR A 1 12.10 -3.11 4.02
C THR A 1 10.83 -2.37 3.65
N ASN A 2 10.53 -1.28 4.36
CA ASN A 2 9.38 -0.44 4.03
C ASN A 2 9.46 0.12 2.62
N LEU A 3 10.62 0.55 2.19
CA LEU A 3 10.82 1.09 0.84
C LEU A 3 10.48 0.07 -0.23
N ILE A 4 10.93 -1.17 -0.08
CA ILE A 4 10.63 -2.24 -1.04
C ILE A 4 9.12 -2.51 -1.08
N LYS A 5 8.48 -2.62 0.07
CA LYS A 5 7.05 -2.90 0.16
C LYS A 5 6.21 -1.78 -0.48
N ILE A 6 6.56 -0.54 -0.20
CA ILE A 6 5.89 0.63 -0.77
C ILE A 6 6.10 0.69 -2.28
N THR A 7 7.31 0.38 -2.75
CA THR A 7 7.62 0.34 -4.19
C THR A 7 6.80 -0.75 -4.89
N LEU A 8 6.67 -1.92 -4.30
CA LEU A 8 5.84 -3.00 -4.83
C LEU A 8 4.36 -2.58 -4.91
N ALA A 9 3.87 -1.90 -3.89
CA ALA A 9 2.50 -1.38 -3.89
C ALA A 9 2.29 -0.37 -5.02
N ALA A 10 3.23 0.54 -5.22
CA ALA A 10 3.17 1.52 -6.30
C ALA A 10 3.15 0.85 -7.67
N TYR A 11 3.94 -0.21 -7.84
CA TYR A 11 3.96 -0.99 -9.08
C TYR A 11 2.59 -1.62 -9.37
N ASN A 12 1.93 -2.13 -8.33
CA ASN A 12 0.63 -2.81 -8.48
C ASN A 12 -0.53 -1.84 -8.70
N CYS A 13 -0.63 -0.81 -7.85
CA CYS A 13 -1.80 0.08 -7.85
C CYS A 13 -1.59 1.39 -8.60
N GLY A 14 -0.35 1.69 -8.96
CA GLY A 14 0.02 2.95 -9.59
C GLY A 14 0.44 4.01 -8.59
N GLU A 15 1.29 4.92 -9.05
CA GLU A 15 1.86 5.96 -8.21
C GLU A 15 0.81 6.92 -7.64
N GLY A 16 -0.19 7.28 -8.45
CA GLY A 16 -1.25 8.19 -8.00
C GLY A 16 -2.06 7.62 -6.85
N ARG A 17 -2.39 6.34 -6.90
CA ARG A 17 -3.09 5.66 -5.81
C ARG A 17 -2.23 5.59 -4.55
N LEU A 18 -0.95 5.30 -4.72
CA LEU A 18 -0.03 5.27 -3.58
C LEU A 18 0.09 6.65 -2.93
N GLN A 19 0.17 7.70 -3.73
CA GLN A 19 0.22 9.07 -3.19
C GLN A 19 -1.03 9.40 -2.38
N ASP A 20 -2.21 8.99 -2.85
CA ASP A 20 -3.44 9.14 -2.10
C ASP A 20 -3.35 8.41 -0.75
N CYS A 21 -2.83 7.18 -0.75
CA CYS A 21 -2.65 6.42 0.49
C CYS A 21 -1.71 7.13 1.46
N MET A 22 -0.61 7.67 0.95
CA MET A 22 0.35 8.40 1.79
C MET A 22 -0.25 9.67 2.36
N SER A 23 -1.05 10.39 1.57
CA SER A 23 -1.74 11.60 2.02
C SER A 23 -2.74 11.27 3.13
N VAL A 24 -3.53 10.22 2.97
CA VAL A 24 -4.49 9.78 3.98
C VAL A 24 -3.77 9.32 5.24
N ALA A 25 -2.69 8.55 5.10
CA ALA A 25 -1.90 8.11 6.25
C ALA A 25 -1.41 9.31 7.08
N LYS A 26 -0.88 10.32 6.40
CA LYS A 26 -0.41 11.53 7.06
C LYS A 26 -1.55 12.26 7.78
N THR A 27 -2.69 12.41 7.14
CA THR A 27 -3.87 13.05 7.73
C THR A 27 -4.36 12.29 8.95
N GLU A 28 -4.29 10.97 8.93
CA GLU A 28 -4.73 10.11 10.03
C GLU A 28 -3.68 9.96 11.13
N GLY A 29 -2.58 10.72 11.07
CA GLY A 29 -1.54 10.68 12.10
C GLY A 29 -0.62 9.47 11.99
N LYS A 30 -0.62 8.81 10.84
CA LYS A 30 0.25 7.66 10.58
C LYS A 30 1.46 8.09 9.76
N ASN A 31 2.47 7.23 9.71
CA ASN A 31 3.70 7.54 8.98
C ASN A 31 3.59 7.04 7.53
N PRO A 32 3.62 7.95 6.53
CA PRO A 32 3.50 7.56 5.12
C PRO A 32 4.69 6.80 4.57
N HIS A 33 5.78 6.67 5.34
CA HIS A 33 6.97 5.95 4.94
C HIS A 33 7.09 4.57 5.60
N ILE A 34 6.08 4.16 6.36
CA ILE A 34 5.99 2.83 6.97
C ILE A 34 4.88 2.05 6.27
N TRP A 35 5.24 0.92 5.65
CA TRP A 35 4.27 0.13 4.87
C TRP A 35 3.07 -0.31 5.72
N GLN A 36 3.29 -0.76 6.96
CA GLN A 36 2.19 -1.21 7.81
C GLN A 36 1.17 -0.09 8.04
N ASP A 37 1.64 1.15 8.22
CA ASP A 37 0.77 2.30 8.40
C ASP A 37 -0.05 2.58 7.14
N ILE A 38 0.56 2.44 5.97
CA ILE A 38 -0.15 2.58 4.69
C ILE A 38 -1.15 1.44 4.51
N ALA A 39 -0.76 0.21 4.80
CA ALA A 39 -1.61 -0.96 4.65
C ALA A 39 -2.86 -0.88 5.54
N ASP A 40 -2.72 -0.31 6.73
CA ASP A 40 -3.86 -0.11 7.65
C ASP A 40 -4.88 0.90 7.11
N ILE A 41 -4.42 1.85 6.31
CA ILE A 41 -5.27 2.89 5.71
C ILE A 41 -6.05 2.36 4.50
N ILE A 42 -5.46 1.47 3.72
CA ILE A 42 -6.02 1.03 2.44
C ILE A 42 -7.47 0.52 2.55
N PRO A 43 -7.84 -0.31 3.53
CA PRO A 43 -9.23 -0.76 3.65
C PRO A 43 -10.23 0.38 3.86
N MET A 44 -9.81 1.46 4.52
CA MET A 44 -10.65 2.63 4.77
C MET A 44 -10.98 3.37 3.47
N MET A 45 -10.09 3.32 2.49
CA MET A 45 -10.22 4.06 1.23
C MET A 45 -11.23 3.45 0.27
N SER A 46 -11.79 2.29 0.57
CA SER A 46 -12.85 1.67 -0.23
C SER A 46 -14.23 2.31 0.02
N GLY A 47 -14.36 3.11 1.07
CA GLY A 47 -15.62 3.78 1.39
C GLY A 47 -15.83 5.04 0.56
N LYS A 48 -17.08 5.30 0.18
CA LYS A 48 -17.44 6.50 -0.61
C LYS A 48 -17.08 7.80 0.10
N GLU A 49 -17.11 7.81 1.42
CA GLU A 49 -16.79 8.98 2.22
C GLU A 49 -15.35 9.43 1.98
N PHE A 50 -14.45 8.49 1.82
CA PHE A 50 -13.05 8.80 1.55
C PHE A 50 -12.83 9.38 0.16
N SER A 51 -13.65 8.99 -0.82
CA SER A 51 -13.49 9.50 -2.19
C SER A 51 -13.78 11.00 -2.31
N ARG A 52 -14.45 11.60 -1.31
CA ARG A 52 -14.79 13.03 -1.28
C ARG A 52 -13.78 13.87 -0.51
N ARG A 53 -12.76 13.25 0.08
CA ARG A 53 -11.75 13.98 0.83
C ARG A 53 -10.82 14.73 -0.11
N GLU A 54 -10.37 15.91 0.34
CA GLU A 54 -9.46 16.75 -0.44
C GLU A 54 -8.08 16.11 -0.63
N ASP A 55 -7.69 15.21 0.28
CA ASP A 55 -6.40 14.52 0.22
C ASP A 55 -6.41 13.30 -0.71
N ILE A 56 -7.54 13.02 -1.38
CA ILE A 56 -7.69 11.93 -2.34
C ILE A 56 -7.97 12.49 -3.73
N SER A 57 -7.09 12.20 -4.68
CA SER A 57 -7.22 12.69 -6.05
C SER A 57 -7.89 11.71 -7.00
N LEU A 58 -7.82 10.40 -6.73
CA LEU A 58 -8.28 9.35 -7.64
C LEU A 58 -9.59 8.66 -7.19
N GLY A 59 -10.23 9.15 -6.14
CA GLY A 59 -11.50 8.61 -5.66
C GLY A 59 -11.34 7.30 -4.89
N ILE A 60 -12.37 6.45 -4.96
CA ILE A 60 -12.40 5.19 -4.21
C ILE A 60 -11.24 4.28 -4.61
N PHE A 61 -10.54 3.76 -3.61
CA PHE A 61 -9.47 2.78 -3.82
C PHE A 61 -9.81 1.46 -3.11
N ARG A 62 -10.00 0.41 -3.91
CA ARG A 62 -10.20 -0.94 -3.41
C ARG A 62 -8.87 -1.69 -3.45
N GLY A 63 -7.99 -1.34 -2.51
CA GLY A 63 -6.59 -1.77 -2.51
C GLY A 63 -6.32 -3.14 -1.90
N LYS A 64 -7.35 -3.94 -1.69
CA LYS A 64 -7.19 -5.29 -1.12
C LYS A 64 -6.24 -6.15 -1.94
N GLU A 65 -6.32 -6.06 -3.26
CA GLU A 65 -5.43 -6.79 -4.16
C GLU A 65 -3.99 -6.29 -4.05
N THR A 66 -3.80 -5.00 -3.83
CA THR A 66 -2.47 -4.43 -3.66
C THR A 66 -1.79 -4.97 -2.40
N ILE A 67 -2.52 -5.03 -1.29
CA ILE A 67 -2.02 -5.61 -0.04
C ILE A 67 -1.64 -7.07 -0.26
N LYS A 68 -2.50 -7.83 -0.92
CA LYS A 68 -2.27 -9.23 -1.22
C LYS A 68 -1.07 -9.42 -2.14
N PHE A 69 -0.92 -8.57 -3.16
CA PHE A 69 0.21 -8.60 -4.08
C PHE A 69 1.53 -8.43 -3.34
N VAL A 70 1.63 -7.41 -2.49
CA VAL A 70 2.85 -7.15 -1.71
C VAL A 70 3.16 -8.34 -0.80
N LYS A 71 2.16 -8.86 -0.10
CA LYS A 71 2.32 -10.01 0.78
C LYS A 71 2.82 -11.23 0.02
N ASN A 72 2.21 -11.54 -1.13
CA ASN A 72 2.56 -12.71 -1.92
C ASN A 72 3.99 -12.63 -2.47
N ILE A 73 4.39 -11.46 -2.96
CA ILE A 73 5.75 -11.26 -3.47
C ILE A 73 6.78 -11.46 -2.35
N LEU A 74 6.51 -10.92 -1.16
CA LEU A 74 7.42 -11.07 -0.03
C LEU A 74 7.50 -12.53 0.44
N GLU A 75 6.39 -13.25 0.46
CA GLU A 75 6.38 -14.67 0.81
C GLU A 75 7.19 -15.49 -0.18
N GLN A 76 7.06 -15.22 -1.50
CA GLN A 76 7.86 -15.86 -2.53
C GLN A 76 9.34 -15.55 -2.36
N TYR A 77 9.68 -14.31 -2.05
CA TYR A 77 11.06 -13.91 -1.81
C TYR A 77 11.67 -14.69 -0.64
N GLU A 78 10.94 -14.79 0.47
CA GLU A 78 11.40 -15.56 1.62
C GLU A 78 11.55 -17.04 1.28
N TYR A 79 10.63 -17.60 0.51
CA TYR A 79 10.73 -18.98 0.04
C TYR A 79 12.01 -19.21 -0.77
N TYR A 80 12.30 -18.34 -1.72
CA TYR A 80 13.51 -18.45 -2.53
C TYR A 80 14.78 -18.33 -1.70
N LYS A 81 14.79 -17.47 -0.71
CA LYS A 81 15.93 -17.35 0.20
C LYS A 81 16.21 -18.64 0.96
N LEU A 82 15.16 -19.40 1.29
CA LEU A 82 15.29 -20.66 2.01
C LEU A 82 15.69 -21.82 1.12
N THR A 83 15.30 -21.80 -0.15
CA THR A 83 15.47 -22.93 -1.07
C THR A 83 16.66 -22.77 -2.01
N VAL A 84 17.02 -21.54 -2.35
CA VAL A 84 18.16 -21.26 -3.25
C VAL A 84 19.36 -20.89 -2.39
N LYS A 85 20.39 -21.74 -2.43
CA LYS A 85 21.64 -21.48 -1.72
C LYS A 85 22.61 -20.81 -2.69
N TYR A 86 23.11 -19.67 -2.27
CA TYR A 86 24.09 -18.91 -3.03
C TYR A 86 25.51 -19.37 -2.72
#